data_5dbb7f06abb012956dc9da9bc34d7a79
#
_entry.id   5dbb7f06abb012956dc9da9bc34d7a79
#
_cell.length_a   1.000
_cell.length_b   1.000
_cell.length_c   1.000
_cell.angle_alpha   90.00
_cell.angle_beta   90.00
_cell.angle_gamma   90.00
#
_symmetry.space_group_name_H-M   'P 1'
#
loop_
_entity.id
_entity.type
_entity.pdbx_description
1 polymer ?
#
loop_
_entity_poly.entity_id
_entity_poly.type
_entity_poly.pdbx_seq_one_letter_code
_entity_poly.pdbx_strand_id
1 'polypeptide(L)'
;KEDIDLTLPGRQKCAYFISSPDTDQSRSYLVALFFTILYNSLIDFADDQDNGCLPVKVNMVLEEFKNTGRIPYFPEKISTVRSRGIDSIITLQGVEQLEIMYPNNEYESIMNACDTHIFYKTNNNINAKYFAESSGTQTTEETDISYEESAGDLLKIHPRYKVRQSHGERHVYTQGEIRRLNRNHVLVYITQAPVVELEKVDFSKHPMCKEMRPWVARYHAPK
;
A
#
# COMPACT_ATOMS: atom_id res chain seq x y z
N LYS A 1 -17.49 0.73 35.43
CA LYS A 1 -16.94 0.13 34.21
C LYS A 1 -17.32 1.07 33.10
N GLU A 2 -16.38 1.76 32.51
CA GLU A 2 -16.60 2.48 31.27
C GLU A 2 -16.44 1.46 30.13
N ASP A 3 -17.54 1.09 29.51
CA ASP A 3 -17.53 0.26 28.33
C ASP A 3 -17.22 1.16 27.12
N ILE A 4 -16.32 0.71 26.24
CA ILE A 4 -15.98 1.43 25.01
C ILE A 4 -17.15 1.30 24.03
N ASP A 5 -17.71 2.43 23.61
CA ASP A 5 -18.75 2.47 22.58
C ASP A 5 -18.13 2.33 21.19
N LEU A 6 -18.20 1.13 20.62
CA LEU A 6 -17.60 0.83 19.32
C LEU A 6 -18.33 1.46 18.13
N THR A 7 -19.55 1.97 18.32
CA THR A 7 -20.29 2.68 17.26
C THR A 7 -20.07 4.19 17.28
N LEU A 8 -19.46 4.72 18.36
CA LEU A 8 -19.24 6.14 18.53
C LEU A 8 -18.49 6.81 17.35
N PRO A 9 -17.42 6.20 16.77
CA PRO A 9 -16.73 6.81 15.63
C PRO A 9 -17.63 7.03 14.41
N GLY A 10 -18.63 6.19 14.21
CA GLY A 10 -19.63 6.32 13.14
C GLY A 10 -20.71 7.36 13.41
N ARG A 11 -20.86 7.82 14.66
CA ARG A 11 -21.88 8.80 15.09
C ARG A 11 -21.34 10.22 15.24
N GLN A 12 -20.12 10.35 15.74
CA GLN A 12 -19.51 11.66 15.97
C GLN A 12 -18.01 11.64 15.73
N LYS A 13 -17.41 12.79 15.43
CA LYS A 13 -15.97 12.92 15.24
C LYS A 13 -15.22 12.61 16.52
N CYS A 14 -14.48 11.52 16.53
CA CYS A 14 -13.57 11.11 17.60
C CYS A 14 -12.40 10.31 17.01
N ALA A 15 -11.39 10.02 17.84
CA ALA A 15 -10.28 9.16 17.48
C ALA A 15 -10.02 8.13 18.59
N TYR A 16 -9.92 6.86 18.23
CA TYR A 16 -9.50 5.78 19.10
C TYR A 16 -8.06 5.42 18.78
N PHE A 17 -7.21 5.44 19.79
CA PHE A 17 -5.82 5.04 19.70
C PHE A 17 -5.65 3.69 20.40
N ILE A 18 -5.31 2.67 19.60
CA ILE A 18 -5.15 1.30 20.08
C ILE A 18 -3.67 0.99 20.01
N SER A 19 -3.05 0.75 21.16
CA SER A 19 -1.63 0.37 21.24
C SER A 19 -1.53 -1.11 21.56
N SER A 20 -0.74 -1.81 20.77
CA SER A 20 -0.41 -3.23 20.93
C SER A 20 1.10 -3.40 21.02
N PRO A 21 1.62 -4.29 21.89
CA PRO A 21 3.05 -4.59 21.92
C PRO A 21 3.50 -5.20 20.59
N ASP A 22 4.58 -4.68 20.03
CA ASP A 22 5.20 -5.18 18.79
C ASP A 22 6.07 -6.42 19.00
N THR A 23 6.60 -6.60 20.22
CA THR A 23 7.52 -7.67 20.57
C THR A 23 6.83 -8.94 21.07
N ASP A 24 5.58 -8.85 21.55
CA ASP A 24 4.81 -9.99 22.08
C ASP A 24 3.56 -10.26 21.24
N GLN A 25 3.68 -11.16 20.28
CA GLN A 25 2.58 -11.57 19.42
C GLN A 25 1.61 -12.57 20.08
N SER A 26 1.90 -13.02 21.31
CA SER A 26 1.02 -13.98 22.01
C SER A 26 -0.41 -13.45 22.21
N ARG A 27 -0.58 -12.13 22.20
CA ARG A 27 -1.86 -11.44 22.38
C ARG A 27 -2.45 -10.85 21.10
N SER A 28 -1.85 -11.09 19.94
CA SER A 28 -2.32 -10.55 18.65
C SER A 28 -3.77 -10.99 18.35
N TYR A 29 -4.19 -12.17 18.84
CA TYR A 29 -5.59 -12.62 18.71
C TYR A 29 -6.60 -11.69 19.39
N LEU A 30 -6.23 -11.04 20.51
CA LEU A 30 -7.09 -10.05 21.18
C LEU A 30 -7.25 -8.78 20.32
N VAL A 31 -6.17 -8.37 19.66
CA VAL A 31 -6.21 -7.22 18.74
C VAL A 31 -7.06 -7.56 17.52
N ALA A 32 -6.88 -8.75 16.94
CA ALA A 32 -7.69 -9.22 15.83
C ALA A 32 -9.19 -9.33 16.23
N LEU A 33 -9.49 -9.82 17.44
CA LEU A 33 -10.83 -9.88 17.96
C LEU A 33 -11.44 -8.48 18.13
N PHE A 34 -10.69 -7.54 18.71
CA PHE A 34 -11.13 -6.17 18.87
C PHE A 34 -11.51 -5.53 17.52
N PHE A 35 -10.64 -5.62 16.51
CA PHE A 35 -10.95 -5.09 15.18
C PHE A 35 -12.12 -5.83 14.52
N THR A 36 -12.24 -7.13 14.74
CA THR A 36 -13.39 -7.91 14.23
C THR A 36 -14.70 -7.37 14.79
N ILE A 37 -14.77 -7.14 16.12
CA ILE A 37 -15.96 -6.62 16.78
C ILE A 37 -16.22 -5.17 16.34
N LEU A 38 -15.17 -4.33 16.26
CA LEU A 38 -15.28 -2.95 15.82
C LEU A 38 -15.86 -2.83 14.40
N TYR A 39 -15.32 -3.61 13.43
CA TYR A 39 -15.86 -3.64 12.06
C TYR A 39 -17.32 -4.08 12.05
N ASN A 40 -17.64 -5.16 12.75
CA ASN A 40 -19.02 -5.67 12.80
C ASN A 40 -19.96 -4.63 13.40
N SER A 41 -19.60 -4.02 14.54
CA SER A 41 -20.42 -3.00 15.20
C SER A 41 -20.67 -1.77 14.31
N LEU A 42 -19.67 -1.36 13.54
CA LEU A 42 -19.83 -0.24 12.61
C LEU A 42 -20.63 -0.62 11.36
N ILE A 43 -20.48 -1.84 10.87
CA ILE A 43 -21.27 -2.38 9.77
C ILE A 43 -22.74 -2.45 10.17
N ASP A 44 -23.03 -3.11 11.29
CA ASP A 44 -24.39 -3.25 11.81
C ASP A 44 -25.04 -1.87 12.02
N PHE A 45 -24.27 -0.94 12.61
CA PHE A 45 -24.76 0.43 12.81
C PHE A 45 -25.00 1.18 11.50
N ALA A 46 -24.18 0.96 10.46
CA ALA A 46 -24.40 1.56 9.15
C ALA A 46 -25.64 0.95 8.46
N ASP A 47 -25.82 -0.36 8.57
CA ASP A 47 -26.95 -1.08 7.95
C ASP A 47 -28.29 -0.68 8.61
N ASP A 48 -28.28 -0.23 9.86
CA ASP A 48 -29.45 0.32 10.57
C ASP A 48 -29.79 1.77 10.16
N GLN A 49 -28.95 2.46 9.36
CA GLN A 49 -29.26 3.80 8.88
C GLN A 49 -30.12 3.73 7.61
N ASP A 50 -30.98 4.72 7.40
CA ASP A 50 -31.88 4.81 6.23
C ASP A 50 -31.15 4.73 4.89
N ASN A 51 -29.91 5.22 4.82
CA ASN A 51 -29.08 5.23 3.62
C ASN A 51 -28.02 4.11 3.58
N GLY A 52 -27.99 3.22 4.59
CA GLY A 52 -27.01 2.16 4.69
C GLY A 52 -25.57 2.63 4.94
N CYS A 53 -25.36 3.88 5.37
CA CYS A 53 -24.04 4.49 5.55
C CYS A 53 -23.90 5.10 6.95
N LEU A 54 -22.67 5.11 7.47
CA LEU A 54 -22.36 5.82 8.71
C LEU A 54 -22.59 7.32 8.58
N PRO A 55 -23.24 7.98 9.56
CA PRO A 55 -23.36 9.44 9.62
C PRO A 55 -22.01 10.18 9.61
N VAL A 56 -20.97 9.60 10.20
CA VAL A 56 -19.59 10.08 10.17
C VAL A 56 -18.71 9.01 9.57
N LYS A 57 -17.97 9.36 8.53
CA LYS A 57 -17.03 8.46 7.87
C LYS A 57 -15.91 8.04 8.82
N VAL A 58 -15.59 6.75 8.86
CA VAL A 58 -14.57 6.17 9.73
C VAL A 58 -13.36 5.74 8.91
N ASN A 59 -12.17 6.19 9.30
CA ASN A 59 -10.90 5.72 8.73
C ASN A 59 -10.24 4.77 9.72
N MET A 60 -10.10 3.51 9.33
CA MET A 60 -9.34 2.49 10.05
C MET A 60 -7.88 2.56 9.62
N VAL A 61 -7.00 3.11 10.47
CA VAL A 61 -5.56 3.17 10.21
C VAL A 61 -4.89 1.99 10.90
N LEU A 62 -4.52 0.98 10.12
CA LEU A 62 -3.93 -0.27 10.58
C LEU A 62 -2.42 -0.21 10.33
N GLU A 63 -1.72 0.52 11.21
CA GLU A 63 -0.27 0.64 11.15
C GLU A 63 0.37 -0.69 11.57
N GLU A 64 1.43 -1.09 10.85
CA GLU A 64 2.06 -2.40 11.03
C GLU A 64 1.06 -3.56 11.11
N PHE A 65 0.23 -3.68 10.09
CA PHE A 65 -0.91 -4.60 10.04
C PHE A 65 -0.57 -6.05 10.43
N LYS A 66 0.68 -6.48 10.18
CA LYS A 66 1.16 -7.78 10.64
C LYS A 66 0.95 -7.98 12.15
N ASN A 67 1.06 -6.93 12.96
CA ASN A 67 0.98 -7.02 14.41
C ASN A 67 -0.48 -7.11 14.93
N THR A 68 -1.47 -6.83 14.07
CA THR A 68 -2.88 -6.98 14.47
C THR A 68 -3.31 -8.44 14.59
N GLY A 69 -2.53 -9.38 14.03
CA GLY A 69 -2.99 -10.75 13.82
C GLY A 69 -4.01 -10.85 12.68
N ARG A 70 -4.37 -12.08 12.32
CA ARG A 70 -5.34 -12.33 11.27
C ARG A 70 -6.75 -11.94 11.72
N ILE A 71 -7.34 -10.92 11.08
CA ILE A 71 -8.73 -10.54 11.29
C ILE A 71 -9.62 -11.49 10.47
N PRO A 72 -10.55 -12.24 11.08
CA PRO A 72 -11.44 -13.13 10.36
C PRO A 72 -12.28 -12.41 9.31
N TYR A 73 -12.39 -13.00 8.11
CA TYR A 73 -13.17 -12.47 7.00
C TYR A 73 -12.76 -11.05 6.57
N PHE A 74 -11.48 -10.69 6.76
CA PHE A 74 -11.00 -9.36 6.41
C PHE A 74 -11.03 -9.07 4.91
N PRO A 75 -10.69 -10.03 4.00
CA PRO A 75 -10.81 -9.80 2.56
C PRO A 75 -12.24 -9.41 2.14
N GLU A 76 -13.25 -10.07 2.69
CA GLU A 76 -14.66 -9.79 2.42
C GLU A 76 -15.09 -8.46 3.03
N LYS A 77 -14.64 -8.18 4.26
CA LYS A 77 -14.93 -6.92 4.95
C LYS A 77 -14.38 -5.73 4.17
N ILE A 78 -13.08 -5.72 3.85
CA ILE A 78 -12.45 -4.57 3.18
C ILE A 78 -13.06 -4.26 1.83
N SER A 79 -13.55 -5.26 1.10
CA SER A 79 -14.20 -5.09 -0.19
C SER A 79 -15.60 -4.47 -0.09
N THR A 80 -16.28 -4.59 1.05
CA THR A 80 -17.69 -4.20 1.21
C THR A 80 -17.91 -2.97 2.09
N VAL A 81 -17.00 -2.68 3.04
CA VAL A 81 -17.21 -1.63 4.05
C VAL A 81 -17.14 -0.21 3.50
N ARG A 82 -16.53 -0.02 2.33
CA ARG A 82 -16.43 1.30 1.68
C ARG A 82 -17.80 1.92 1.42
N SER A 83 -18.77 1.13 0.95
CA SER A 83 -20.13 1.60 0.70
C SER A 83 -20.83 2.08 1.97
N ARG A 84 -20.39 1.63 3.14
CA ARG A 84 -20.91 2.00 4.46
C ARG A 84 -20.20 3.21 5.08
N GLY A 85 -19.24 3.80 4.38
CA GLY A 85 -18.46 4.95 4.87
C GLY A 85 -17.31 4.55 5.79
N ILE A 86 -16.77 3.33 5.65
CA ILE A 86 -15.59 2.85 6.38
C ILE A 86 -14.45 2.66 5.39
N ASP A 87 -13.36 3.41 5.54
CA ASP A 87 -12.14 3.23 4.79
C ASP A 87 -11.08 2.52 5.62
N SER A 88 -10.22 1.75 4.97
CA SER A 88 -9.11 1.04 5.61
C SER A 88 -7.79 1.47 4.99
N ILE A 89 -6.85 1.89 5.82
CA ILE A 89 -5.47 2.22 5.46
C ILE A 89 -4.59 1.17 6.12
N ILE A 90 -3.90 0.37 5.30
CA ILE A 90 -3.08 -0.74 5.74
C ILE A 90 -1.62 -0.38 5.47
N THR A 91 -0.76 -0.48 6.48
CA THR A 91 0.69 -0.35 6.28
C THR A 91 1.39 -1.67 6.50
N LEU A 92 2.29 -2.01 5.58
CA LEU A 92 3.04 -3.25 5.54
C LEU A 92 4.52 -2.96 5.28
N GLN A 93 5.40 -3.79 5.79
CA GLN A 93 6.82 -3.76 5.43
C GLN A 93 7.09 -4.51 4.11
N GLY A 94 6.17 -5.39 3.72
CA GLY A 94 6.23 -6.12 2.47
C GLY A 94 4.96 -6.93 2.19
N VAL A 95 4.71 -7.22 0.92
CA VAL A 95 3.55 -8.00 0.47
C VAL A 95 3.57 -9.42 1.03
N GLU A 96 4.77 -9.99 1.22
CA GLU A 96 4.94 -11.32 1.80
C GLU A 96 4.38 -11.45 3.22
N GLN A 97 4.33 -10.35 3.99
CA GLN A 97 3.70 -10.38 5.31
C GLN A 97 2.20 -10.62 5.22
N LEU A 98 1.58 -10.03 4.20
CA LEU A 98 0.16 -10.21 3.95
C LEU A 98 -0.14 -11.63 3.45
N GLU A 99 0.68 -12.16 2.55
CA GLU A 99 0.59 -13.53 2.04
C GLU A 99 0.66 -14.58 3.15
N ILE A 100 1.57 -14.38 4.13
CA ILE A 100 1.70 -15.27 5.30
C ILE A 100 0.43 -15.20 6.18
N MET A 101 -0.15 -14.02 6.36
CA MET A 101 -1.33 -13.83 7.20
C MET A 101 -2.62 -14.34 6.53
N TYR A 102 -2.71 -14.16 5.21
CA TYR A 102 -3.87 -14.48 4.39
C TYR A 102 -3.45 -15.36 3.21
N PRO A 103 -3.16 -16.64 3.46
CA PRO A 103 -2.75 -17.60 2.43
C PRO A 103 -3.88 -17.91 1.43
N ASN A 104 -3.59 -18.76 0.45
CA ASN A 104 -4.55 -19.23 -0.56
C ASN A 104 -5.15 -18.10 -1.42
N ASN A 105 -4.32 -17.11 -1.78
CA ASN A 105 -4.69 -15.93 -2.58
C ASN A 105 -5.66 -14.95 -1.89
N GLU A 106 -5.97 -15.13 -0.62
CA GLU A 106 -6.77 -14.16 0.14
C GLU A 106 -6.08 -12.79 0.20
N TYR A 107 -4.75 -12.76 0.27
CA TYR A 107 -3.97 -11.52 0.26
C TYR A 107 -4.17 -10.72 -1.04
N GLU A 108 -4.33 -11.39 -2.19
CA GLU A 108 -4.60 -10.73 -3.46
C GLU A 108 -5.96 -10.02 -3.44
N SER A 109 -6.96 -10.63 -2.79
CA SER A 109 -8.27 -10.01 -2.62
C SER A 109 -8.18 -8.73 -1.78
N ILE A 110 -7.34 -8.72 -0.74
CA ILE A 110 -7.08 -7.51 0.07
C ILE A 110 -6.38 -6.44 -0.77
N MET A 111 -5.34 -6.82 -1.50
CA MET A 111 -4.60 -5.90 -2.37
C MET A 111 -5.51 -5.29 -3.44
N ASN A 112 -6.35 -6.11 -4.08
CA ASN A 112 -7.28 -5.67 -5.11
C ASN A 112 -8.41 -4.78 -4.56
N ALA A 113 -8.77 -4.91 -3.29
CA ALA A 113 -9.74 -4.03 -2.63
C ALA A 113 -9.18 -2.65 -2.31
N CYS A 114 -7.86 -2.48 -2.36
CA CYS A 114 -7.19 -1.20 -2.15
C CYS A 114 -7.02 -0.46 -3.48
N ASP A 115 -7.76 0.62 -3.71
CA ASP A 115 -7.67 1.43 -4.93
C ASP A 115 -6.33 2.17 -5.07
N THR A 116 -5.63 2.39 -3.98
CA THR A 116 -4.37 3.16 -3.96
C THR A 116 -3.30 2.38 -3.22
N HIS A 117 -2.17 2.16 -3.89
CA HIS A 117 -0.98 1.58 -3.29
C HIS A 117 0.13 2.63 -3.27
N ILE A 118 0.65 2.93 -2.09
CA ILE A 118 1.80 3.83 -1.92
C ILE A 118 3.01 2.98 -1.60
N PHE A 119 3.98 3.01 -2.50
CA PHE A 119 5.17 2.21 -2.38
C PHE A 119 6.39 3.06 -2.02
N TYR A 120 6.99 2.69 -0.91
CA TYR A 120 8.27 3.21 -0.48
C TYR A 120 9.40 2.32 -0.98
N LYS A 121 10.64 2.84 -1.02
CA LYS A 121 11.81 2.07 -1.43
C LYS A 121 11.91 0.72 -0.71
N THR A 122 12.23 -0.34 -1.45
CA THR A 122 12.52 -1.67 -0.90
C THR A 122 13.87 -2.20 -1.37
N ASN A 123 14.47 -3.06 -0.56
CA ASN A 123 15.58 -3.92 -0.97
C ASN A 123 15.10 -5.37 -1.24
N ASN A 124 13.84 -5.69 -0.97
CA ASN A 124 13.25 -7.00 -1.15
C ASN A 124 12.89 -7.23 -2.63
N ASN A 125 13.33 -8.36 -3.19
CA ASN A 125 13.09 -8.72 -4.58
C ASN A 125 11.61 -9.02 -4.86
N ILE A 126 10.87 -9.61 -3.91
CA ILE A 126 9.46 -9.95 -4.07
C ILE A 126 8.66 -8.65 -4.23
N ASN A 127 8.88 -7.68 -3.34
CA ASN A 127 8.23 -6.38 -3.44
C ASN A 127 8.59 -5.64 -4.71
N ALA A 128 9.88 -5.63 -5.08
CA ALA A 128 10.34 -4.97 -6.31
C ALA A 128 9.71 -5.62 -7.56
N LYS A 129 9.56 -6.94 -7.58
CA LYS A 129 8.88 -7.67 -8.66
C LYS A 129 7.41 -7.29 -8.73
N TYR A 130 6.69 -7.38 -7.61
CA TYR A 130 5.27 -7.04 -7.53
C TYR A 130 4.98 -5.63 -8.08
N PHE A 131 5.76 -4.64 -7.63
CA PHE A 131 5.55 -3.26 -8.05
C PHE A 131 6.02 -2.98 -9.48
N ALA A 132 7.02 -3.70 -10.00
CA ALA A 132 7.41 -3.63 -11.40
C ALA A 132 6.26 -4.13 -12.30
N GLU A 133 5.69 -5.29 -11.98
CA GLU A 133 4.55 -5.86 -12.70
C GLU A 133 3.32 -4.94 -12.62
N SER A 134 3.04 -4.38 -11.44
CA SER A 134 1.93 -3.43 -11.23
C SER A 134 2.11 -2.10 -11.97
N SER A 135 3.35 -1.72 -12.33
CA SER A 135 3.60 -0.46 -13.05
C SER A 135 3.10 -0.46 -14.51
N GLY A 136 2.73 -1.65 -15.01
CA GLY A 136 2.38 -1.82 -16.42
C GLY A 136 3.59 -1.84 -17.33
N THR A 137 3.34 -1.94 -18.63
CA THR A 137 4.37 -2.01 -19.68
C THR A 137 4.29 -0.81 -20.62
N GLN A 138 5.42 -0.46 -21.20
CA GLN A 138 5.54 0.54 -22.24
C GLN A 138 6.37 0.01 -23.41
N THR A 139 6.04 0.44 -24.62
CA THR A 139 6.82 0.12 -25.80
C THR A 139 8.10 0.97 -25.82
N THR A 140 9.26 0.32 -25.98
CA THR A 140 10.54 0.99 -26.19
C THR A 140 11.01 0.74 -27.61
N GLU A 141 11.51 1.78 -28.23
CA GLU A 141 12.19 1.67 -29.53
C GLU A 141 13.69 1.43 -29.27
N GLU A 142 14.18 0.29 -29.68
CA GLU A 142 15.61 -0.01 -29.66
C GLU A 142 16.15 0.11 -31.07
N THR A 143 17.17 0.92 -31.24
CA THR A 143 17.87 1.09 -32.51
C THR A 143 19.23 0.40 -32.40
N ASP A 144 19.33 -0.78 -33.02
CA ASP A 144 20.59 -1.48 -33.14
C ASP A 144 21.33 -1.02 -34.41
N ILE A 145 22.52 -0.48 -34.23
CA ILE A 145 23.41 -0.13 -35.31
C ILE A 145 24.48 -1.22 -35.39
N SER A 146 24.42 -2.07 -36.42
CA SER A 146 25.44 -3.06 -36.69
C SER A 146 26.32 -2.63 -37.85
N TYR A 147 27.63 -2.73 -37.66
CA TYR A 147 28.61 -2.45 -38.71
C TYR A 147 28.91 -3.78 -39.44
N GLU A 148 28.70 -3.82 -40.76
CA GLU A 148 29.15 -4.95 -41.58
C GLU A 148 30.59 -4.72 -41.98
N GLU A 149 31.55 -5.40 -41.36
CA GLU A 149 32.89 -5.51 -41.86
C GLU A 149 32.92 -6.61 -42.96
N SER A 150 32.99 -6.18 -44.21
CA SER A 150 33.19 -7.07 -45.33
C SER A 150 34.69 -7.30 -45.53
N ALA A 151 35.16 -8.50 -45.26
CA ALA A 151 36.57 -8.90 -45.31
C ALA A 151 37.21 -8.84 -46.72
N GLY A 152 36.61 -8.15 -47.68
CA GLY A 152 37.07 -8.08 -49.07
C GLY A 152 37.22 -6.70 -49.70
N ASP A 153 36.97 -5.60 -48.95
CA ASP A 153 36.80 -4.29 -49.55
C ASP A 153 37.81 -3.25 -48.99
N LEU A 154 39.10 -3.45 -49.28
CA LEU A 154 40.20 -2.57 -48.91
C LEU A 154 40.11 -1.15 -49.54
N LEU A 155 39.09 -0.85 -50.34
CA LEU A 155 38.97 0.43 -51.09
C LEU A 155 37.64 1.18 -50.84
N LYS A 156 36.77 0.75 -49.91
CA LYS A 156 35.54 1.50 -49.63
C LYS A 156 35.67 2.43 -48.45
N ILE A 157 35.60 3.72 -48.75
CA ILE A 157 35.75 4.87 -47.85
C ILE A 157 34.52 5.06 -46.96
N HIS A 158 33.45 4.29 -47.12
CA HIS A 158 32.22 4.42 -46.34
C HIS A 158 31.85 3.11 -45.68
N PRO A 159 31.86 3.04 -44.33
CA PRO A 159 31.35 1.86 -43.63
C PRO A 159 29.86 1.71 -43.92
N ARG A 160 29.45 0.53 -44.35
CA ARG A 160 28.02 0.19 -44.42
C ARG A 160 27.52 -0.13 -43.01
N TYR A 161 26.56 0.64 -42.54
CA TYR A 161 25.88 0.34 -41.31
C TYR A 161 24.45 -0.11 -41.61
N LYS A 162 24.01 -1.10 -40.89
CA LYS A 162 22.62 -1.58 -40.92
C LYS A 162 21.93 -1.11 -39.65
N VAL A 163 20.92 -0.27 -39.84
CA VAL A 163 20.07 0.20 -38.73
C VAL A 163 18.89 -0.77 -38.62
N ARG A 164 18.77 -1.44 -37.49
CA ARG A 164 17.60 -2.27 -37.20
C ARG A 164 16.83 -1.57 -36.09
N GLN A 165 15.63 -1.16 -36.39
CA GLN A 165 14.67 -0.70 -35.37
C GLN A 165 13.88 -1.90 -34.90
N SER A 166 13.92 -2.19 -33.61
CA SER A 166 13.11 -3.19 -32.96
C SER A 166 12.25 -2.50 -31.90
N HIS A 167 11.00 -2.93 -31.80
CA HIS A 167 10.12 -2.49 -30.74
C HIS A 167 10.18 -3.56 -29.64
N GLY A 168 10.62 -3.14 -28.45
CA GLY A 168 10.62 -3.95 -27.24
C GLY A 168 9.52 -3.51 -26.28
N GLU A 169 9.09 -4.41 -25.43
CA GLU A 169 8.19 -4.11 -24.35
C GLU A 169 8.96 -4.16 -23.01
N ARG A 170 8.84 -3.12 -22.18
CA ARG A 170 9.44 -3.11 -20.84
C ARG A 170 8.44 -2.58 -19.83
N HIS A 171 8.60 -2.99 -18.57
CA HIS A 171 7.86 -2.35 -17.48
C HIS A 171 8.17 -0.85 -17.39
N VAL A 172 7.16 -0.05 -17.04
CA VAL A 172 7.34 1.40 -16.80
C VAL A 172 8.42 1.63 -15.76
N TYR A 173 8.38 0.86 -14.66
CA TYR A 173 9.45 0.74 -13.67
C TYR A 173 9.97 -0.69 -13.63
N THR A 174 11.24 -0.90 -13.91
CA THR A 174 11.91 -2.18 -13.73
C THR A 174 12.20 -2.45 -12.26
N GLN A 175 12.38 -3.71 -11.89
CA GLN A 175 12.79 -4.09 -10.52
C GLN A 175 14.07 -3.37 -10.07
N GLY A 176 15.02 -3.15 -11.01
CA GLY A 176 16.25 -2.44 -10.73
C GLY A 176 16.04 -0.96 -10.43
N GLU A 177 15.15 -0.29 -11.13
CA GLU A 177 14.78 1.11 -10.90
C GLU A 177 14.06 1.27 -9.57
N ILE A 178 13.10 0.40 -9.26
CA ILE A 178 12.37 0.38 -7.98
C ILE A 178 13.34 0.23 -6.80
N ARG A 179 14.32 -0.66 -6.89
CA ARG A 179 15.32 -0.85 -5.83
C ARG A 179 16.26 0.34 -5.67
N ARG A 180 16.48 1.12 -6.74
CA ARG A 180 17.29 2.35 -6.75
C ARG A 180 16.48 3.62 -6.55
N LEU A 181 15.15 3.50 -6.30
CA LEU A 181 14.29 4.65 -6.04
C LEU A 181 14.91 5.57 -4.98
N ASN A 182 14.85 6.88 -5.21
CA ASN A 182 15.34 7.86 -4.26
C ASN A 182 14.60 7.70 -2.92
N ARG A 183 15.33 7.81 -1.80
CA ARG A 183 14.75 7.71 -0.46
C ARG A 183 13.67 8.74 -0.18
N ASN A 184 13.73 9.88 -0.84
CA ASN A 184 12.76 10.98 -0.69
C ASN A 184 11.55 10.84 -1.62
N HIS A 185 11.48 9.79 -2.44
CA HIS A 185 10.41 9.57 -3.39
C HIS A 185 9.57 8.35 -3.00
N VAL A 186 8.33 8.34 -3.49
CA VAL A 186 7.38 7.24 -3.42
C VAL A 186 6.77 7.02 -4.79
N LEU A 187 6.41 5.78 -5.09
CA LEU A 187 5.56 5.46 -6.24
C LEU A 187 4.13 5.32 -5.75
N VAL A 188 3.21 5.97 -6.44
CA VAL A 188 1.79 5.90 -6.15
C VAL A 188 1.08 5.24 -7.31
N TYR A 189 0.43 4.14 -7.02
CA TYR A 189 -0.38 3.36 -7.94
C TYR A 189 -1.84 3.62 -7.60
N ILE A 190 -2.60 4.11 -8.54
CA ILE A 190 -4.04 4.32 -8.39
C ILE A 190 -4.72 3.49 -9.46
N THR A 191 -5.73 2.74 -9.11
CA THR A 191 -6.50 1.92 -10.04
C THR A 191 -6.95 2.77 -11.24
N GLN A 192 -6.70 2.28 -12.46
CA GLN A 192 -7.03 2.95 -13.73
C GLN A 192 -6.23 4.23 -14.03
N ALA A 193 -5.16 4.51 -13.28
CA ALA A 193 -4.29 5.65 -13.54
C ALA A 193 -2.84 5.18 -13.78
N PRO A 194 -2.04 5.94 -14.54
CA PRO A 194 -0.61 5.68 -14.63
C PRO A 194 0.06 5.81 -13.26
N VAL A 195 1.12 5.02 -13.04
CA VAL A 195 1.93 5.16 -11.84
C VAL A 195 2.60 6.54 -11.80
N VAL A 196 2.61 7.15 -10.62
CA VAL A 196 3.17 8.49 -10.41
C VAL A 196 4.29 8.41 -9.37
N GLU A 197 5.43 9.01 -9.67
CA GLU A 197 6.51 9.22 -8.72
C GLU A 197 6.35 10.58 -8.06
N LEU A 198 6.29 10.61 -6.74
CA LEU A 198 6.09 11.81 -5.94
C LEU A 198 7.20 11.97 -4.90
N GLU A 199 7.52 13.21 -4.56
CA GLU A 199 8.40 13.52 -3.44
C GLU A 199 7.67 13.36 -2.10
N LYS A 200 8.33 12.73 -1.12
CA LYS A 200 7.83 12.61 0.25
C LYS A 200 7.74 13.96 0.91
N VAL A 201 6.63 14.24 1.52
CA VAL A 201 6.47 15.42 2.36
C VAL A 201 6.79 15.05 3.80
N ASP A 202 7.80 15.69 4.40
CA ASP A 202 8.06 15.55 5.81
C ASP A 202 6.93 16.18 6.62
N PHE A 203 6.45 15.49 7.66
CA PHE A 203 5.35 15.97 8.50
C PHE A 203 5.62 17.36 9.11
N SER A 204 6.89 17.70 9.35
CA SER A 204 7.29 19.02 9.87
C SER A 204 6.95 20.19 8.93
N LYS A 205 6.79 19.90 7.63
CA LYS A 205 6.38 20.87 6.62
C LYS A 205 4.86 21.05 6.55
N HIS A 206 4.08 20.17 7.21
CA HIS A 206 2.62 20.29 7.22
C HIS A 206 2.19 21.52 8.01
N PRO A 207 1.23 22.35 7.52
CA PRO A 207 0.79 23.57 8.21
C PRO A 207 0.40 23.34 9.67
N MET A 208 -0.27 22.23 9.97
CA MET A 208 -0.71 21.86 11.33
C MET A 208 0.42 21.35 12.23
N CYS A 209 1.64 21.14 11.72
CA CYS A 209 2.74 20.66 12.55
C CYS A 209 3.03 21.61 13.74
N LYS A 210 2.80 22.91 13.57
CA LYS A 210 2.98 23.93 14.63
C LYS A 210 2.01 23.74 15.80
N GLU A 211 0.89 23.06 15.57
CA GLU A 211 -0.13 22.76 16.59
C GLU A 211 0.19 21.47 17.34
N MET A 212 1.09 20.64 16.79
CA MET A 212 1.53 19.41 17.43
C MET A 212 2.41 19.74 18.64
N ARG A 213 1.91 19.37 19.81
CA ARG A 213 2.72 19.42 21.04
C ARG A 213 3.47 18.11 21.20
N PRO A 214 4.73 18.12 21.64
CA PRO A 214 5.42 16.89 22.00
C PRO A 214 4.63 16.22 23.13
N TRP A 215 3.95 15.13 22.79
CA TRP A 215 3.16 14.37 23.76
C TRP A 215 4.04 13.25 24.31
N VAL A 216 4.29 13.29 25.61
CA VAL A 216 4.90 12.15 26.29
C VAL A 216 3.77 11.28 26.80
N ALA A 217 3.60 10.10 26.23
CA ALA A 217 2.63 9.12 26.69
C ALA A 217 2.89 8.87 28.19
N ARG A 218 2.01 9.34 29.06
CA ARG A 218 2.03 8.95 30.47
C ARG A 218 1.32 7.62 30.56
N TYR A 219 2.10 6.57 30.70
CA TYR A 219 1.56 5.25 31.02
C TYR A 219 0.95 5.32 32.41
N HIS A 220 -0.37 5.34 32.50
CA HIS A 220 -1.05 5.12 33.75
C HIS A 220 -1.17 3.61 33.95
N ALA A 221 -0.24 3.03 34.72
CA ALA A 221 -0.44 1.69 35.22
C ALA A 221 -1.76 1.66 36.01
N PRO A 222 -2.66 0.70 35.74
CA PRO A 222 -3.84 0.55 36.56
C PRO A 222 -3.43 0.29 38.01
N LYS A 223 -4.01 1.06 38.96
CA LYS A 223 -3.84 0.85 40.39
C LYS A 223 -4.47 -0.46 40.81
#